data_0e3a3f92ce1395fcf219651dea266ee7
#
_entry.id   0e3a3f92ce1395fcf219651dea266ee7
#
_cell.length_a   1.000
_cell.length_b   1.000
_cell.length_c   1.000
_cell.angle_alpha   90.00
_cell.angle_beta   90.00
_cell.angle_gamma   90.00
#
_symmetry.space_group_name_H-M   'P 1'
#
loop_
_entity.id
_entity.type
_entity.pdbx_description
1 polymer ?
#
loop_
_entity_poly.entity_id
_entity_poly.type
_entity_poly.pdbx_seq_one_letter_code
_entity_poly.pdbx_strand_id
1 'polypeptide(L)'
;MSDNAGWMKAASRASLAEWDVLGVLVGGKEIALYDLDGTVYATDDICTHAYAKLSDGWLDKSEIECPLHAGRFDVKTGKALCPPVTDDIKTYPVRIVGDEIQIKLD
;
A
#
# COMPACT_ATOMS: atom_id res chain seq x y z
N MET A 1 -0.03 25.82 13.53
CA MET A 1 0.35 24.66 13.47
C MET A 1 -0.35 23.81 12.53
N SER A 2 0.26 23.10 11.90
CA SER A 2 -0.29 22.40 10.78
C SER A 2 -0.82 21.04 11.19
N ASP A 3 -2.06 20.75 10.85
CA ASP A 3 -2.59 19.41 10.99
C ASP A 3 -2.01 18.48 9.93
N ASN A 4 -1.17 19.01 9.04
CA ASN A 4 -0.60 18.25 7.93
C ASN A 4 0.84 17.82 8.17
N ALA A 5 1.33 17.96 9.40
CA ALA A 5 2.72 17.60 9.70
C ALA A 5 2.95 16.10 9.44
N GLY A 6 3.85 15.81 8.50
CA GLY A 6 4.16 14.43 8.12
C GLY A 6 3.17 13.79 7.16
N TRP A 7 2.01 14.39 6.94
CA TRP A 7 1.01 13.85 6.02
C TRP A 7 1.25 14.37 4.60
N MET A 8 1.20 13.47 3.64
CA MET A 8 1.43 13.80 2.24
C MET A 8 0.33 13.21 1.38
N LYS A 9 -0.07 13.95 0.35
CA LYS A 9 -1.06 13.45 -0.61
C LYS A 9 -0.47 12.27 -1.37
N ALA A 10 -1.23 11.19 -1.44
CA ALA A 10 -0.84 10.01 -2.20
C ALA A 10 -1.64 9.88 -3.49
N ALA A 11 -2.95 10.02 -3.44
CA ALA A 11 -3.82 9.89 -4.61
C ALA A 11 -5.23 10.39 -4.27
N SER A 12 -6.11 10.39 -5.25
CA SER A 12 -7.53 10.60 -5.00
C SER A 12 -8.21 9.25 -4.76
N ARG A 13 -9.31 9.26 -4.01
CA ARG A 13 -10.10 8.05 -3.81
C ARG A 13 -10.66 7.51 -5.12
N ALA A 14 -11.04 8.42 -6.02
CA ALA A 14 -11.59 8.03 -7.31
C ALA A 14 -10.58 7.24 -8.14
N SER A 15 -9.31 7.64 -8.11
CA SER A 15 -8.25 6.91 -8.84
C SER A 15 -8.04 5.51 -8.27
N LEU A 16 -8.04 5.37 -6.94
CA LEU A 16 -7.85 4.06 -6.32
C LEU A 16 -9.04 3.15 -6.57
N ALA A 17 -10.25 3.70 -6.53
CA ALA A 17 -11.47 2.91 -6.70
C ALA A 17 -11.54 2.20 -8.05
N GLU A 18 -10.87 2.73 -9.08
CA GLU A 18 -10.85 2.10 -10.39
C GLU A 18 -10.04 0.80 -10.41
N TRP A 19 -9.07 0.67 -9.53
CA TRP A 19 -8.08 -0.40 -9.63
C TRP A 19 -8.00 -1.32 -8.42
N ASP A 20 -8.56 -0.91 -7.28
CA ASP A 20 -8.45 -1.57 -5.97
C ASP A 20 -7.02 -1.58 -5.42
N VAL A 21 -6.01 -1.57 -6.27
CA VAL A 21 -4.60 -1.44 -5.91
C VAL A 21 -3.96 -0.41 -6.83
N LEU A 22 -3.23 0.53 -6.26
CA LEU A 22 -2.59 1.59 -7.03
C LEU A 22 -1.19 1.86 -6.51
N GLY A 23 -0.19 1.81 -7.41
CA GLY A 23 1.17 2.20 -7.07
C GLY A 23 1.34 3.70 -7.29
N VAL A 24 1.89 4.39 -6.29
CA VAL A 24 2.13 5.84 -6.35
C VAL A 24 3.50 6.17 -5.79
N LEU A 25 4.00 7.34 -6.17
CA LEU A 25 5.26 7.84 -5.65
C LEU A 25 4.95 8.97 -4.69
N VAL A 26 5.36 8.83 -3.43
CA VAL A 26 5.10 9.82 -2.38
C VAL A 26 6.41 10.12 -1.66
N GLY A 27 6.83 11.38 -1.71
CA GLY A 27 8.06 11.79 -1.04
C GLY A 27 9.29 11.00 -1.48
N GLY A 28 9.32 10.55 -2.73
CA GLY A 28 10.41 9.74 -3.26
C GLY A 28 10.32 8.26 -2.97
N LYS A 29 9.26 7.82 -2.28
CA LYS A 29 9.07 6.40 -1.97
C LYS A 29 7.97 5.81 -2.84
N GLU A 30 8.17 4.57 -3.28
CA GLU A 30 7.15 3.83 -4.02
C GLU A 30 6.21 3.16 -3.02
N ILE A 31 4.93 3.55 -3.09
CA ILE A 31 3.90 3.16 -2.14
C ILE A 31 2.78 2.45 -2.89
N ALA A 32 2.26 1.36 -2.32
CA ALA A 32 1.06 0.71 -2.82
C ALA A 32 -0.12 1.09 -1.94
N LEU A 33 -1.21 1.51 -2.58
CA LEU A 33 -2.46 1.83 -1.91
C LEU A 33 -3.47 0.73 -2.23
N TYR A 34 -4.29 0.36 -1.26
CA TYR A 34 -5.27 -0.70 -1.39
C TYR A 34 -6.64 -0.19 -0.93
N ASP A 35 -7.69 -0.52 -1.68
CA ASP A 35 -9.05 -0.24 -1.26
C ASP A 35 -9.71 -1.57 -0.89
N LEU A 36 -10.00 -1.75 0.39
CA LEU A 36 -10.70 -2.93 0.90
C LEU A 36 -12.07 -2.50 1.36
N ASP A 37 -13.05 -2.60 0.48
CA ASP A 37 -14.45 -2.25 0.78
C ASP A 37 -14.58 -0.84 1.36
N GLY A 38 -13.87 0.12 0.78
CA GLY A 38 -13.93 1.52 1.19
C GLY A 38 -12.92 1.94 2.23
N THR A 39 -12.20 0.99 2.84
CA THR A 39 -11.11 1.31 3.77
C THR A 39 -9.79 1.26 3.02
N VAL A 40 -9.00 2.32 3.14
CA VAL A 40 -7.74 2.44 2.40
C VAL A 40 -6.57 2.08 3.28
N TYR A 41 -5.68 1.25 2.74
CA TYR A 41 -4.43 0.85 3.40
C TYR A 41 -3.24 1.20 2.51
N ALA A 42 -2.07 1.33 3.10
CA ALA A 42 -0.85 1.66 2.37
C ALA A 42 0.33 0.84 2.88
N THR A 43 1.13 0.34 1.96
CA THR A 43 2.38 -0.37 2.27
C THR A 43 3.47 0.13 1.34
N ASP A 44 4.72 -0.25 1.62
CA ASP A 44 5.75 -0.13 0.60
C ASP A 44 5.30 -0.91 -0.63
N ASP A 45 5.62 -0.41 -1.81
CA ASP A 45 5.26 -1.09 -3.07
C ASP A 45 6.28 -2.14 -3.48
N ILE A 46 7.51 -2.03 -3.00
CA ILE A 46 8.57 -2.98 -3.36
C ILE A 46 8.52 -4.17 -2.40
N CYS A 47 8.38 -5.36 -2.97
CA CYS A 47 8.35 -6.60 -2.20
C CYS A 47 9.65 -6.79 -1.41
N THR A 48 9.53 -7.34 -0.19
CA THR A 48 10.70 -7.46 0.69
C THR A 48 11.69 -8.53 0.26
N HIS A 49 11.29 -9.50 -0.58
CA HIS A 49 12.18 -10.58 -0.97
C HIS A 49 12.78 -10.42 -2.36
N ALA A 50 12.22 -9.53 -3.18
CA ALA A 50 12.67 -9.37 -4.56
C ALA A 50 12.26 -8.00 -5.09
N TYR A 51 12.92 -7.53 -6.11
CA TYR A 51 12.54 -6.25 -6.71
C TYR A 51 11.35 -6.43 -7.63
N ALA A 52 10.18 -6.39 -7.02
CA ALA A 52 8.91 -6.49 -7.72
C ALA A 52 7.92 -5.56 -7.01
N LYS A 53 6.98 -5.01 -7.76
CA LYS A 53 5.99 -4.10 -7.20
C LYS A 53 4.73 -4.85 -6.81
N LEU A 54 4.32 -4.68 -5.55
CA LEU A 54 3.07 -5.29 -5.08
C LEU A 54 1.86 -4.75 -5.85
N SER A 55 1.92 -3.50 -6.31
CA SER A 55 0.85 -2.93 -7.12
C SER A 55 0.68 -3.61 -8.48
N ASP A 56 1.66 -4.40 -8.92
CA ASP A 56 1.55 -5.22 -10.12
C ASP A 56 1.03 -6.62 -9.81
N GLY A 57 0.81 -6.94 -8.54
CA GLY A 57 0.36 -8.24 -8.10
C GLY A 57 -1.15 -8.37 -8.03
N TRP A 58 -1.60 -9.32 -7.21
CA TRP A 58 -3.03 -9.63 -7.12
C TRP A 58 -3.52 -9.46 -5.70
N LEU A 59 -4.59 -8.65 -5.55
CA LEU A 59 -5.25 -8.47 -4.27
C LEU A 59 -6.37 -9.52 -4.13
N ASP A 60 -6.30 -10.31 -3.06
CA ASP A 60 -7.31 -11.30 -2.73
C ASP A 60 -7.76 -11.03 -1.31
N LYS A 61 -8.94 -10.43 -1.16
CA LYS A 61 -9.44 -9.96 0.14
C LYS A 61 -8.44 -9.00 0.77
N SER A 62 -7.85 -9.32 1.91
CA SER A 62 -6.86 -8.46 2.57
C SER A 62 -5.42 -8.87 2.31
N GLU A 63 -5.19 -9.78 1.36
CA GLU A 63 -3.85 -10.27 1.03
C GLU A 63 -3.42 -9.80 -0.34
N ILE A 64 -2.18 -9.32 -0.43
CA ILE A 64 -1.59 -8.95 -1.71
C ILE A 64 -0.55 -10.00 -2.09
N GLU A 65 -0.70 -10.55 -3.29
CA GLU A 65 0.26 -11.53 -3.81
C GLU A 65 1.29 -10.83 -4.67
N CYS A 66 2.57 -11.01 -4.33
CA CYS A 66 3.67 -10.49 -5.11
C CYS A 66 3.68 -11.16 -6.49
N PRO A 67 3.85 -10.40 -7.58
CA PRO A 67 3.85 -11.00 -8.92
C PRO A 67 5.06 -11.90 -9.17
N LEU A 68 6.06 -11.84 -8.29
CA LEU A 68 7.27 -12.63 -8.42
C LEU A 68 7.28 -13.68 -7.31
N HIS A 69 7.20 -14.95 -7.64
CA HIS A 69 7.26 -16.10 -6.73
C HIS A 69 6.05 -16.26 -5.80
N ALA A 70 4.98 -15.49 -6.02
CA ALA A 70 3.71 -15.65 -5.32
C ALA A 70 3.74 -15.51 -3.78
N GLY A 71 4.70 -14.78 -3.24
CA GLY A 71 4.70 -14.44 -1.82
C GLY A 71 3.53 -13.54 -1.48
N ARG A 72 2.97 -13.65 -0.27
CA ARG A 72 1.80 -12.88 0.13
C ARG A 72 2.04 -12.10 1.42
N PHE A 73 1.38 -10.94 1.50
CA PHE A 73 1.38 -10.09 2.69
C PHE A 73 -0.05 -9.72 3.06
N ASP A 74 -0.30 -9.55 4.36
CA ASP A 74 -1.54 -8.96 4.84
C ASP A 74 -1.40 -7.44 4.71
N VAL A 75 -2.25 -6.79 3.91
CA VAL A 75 -2.11 -5.35 3.68
C VAL A 75 -2.50 -4.51 4.89
N LYS A 76 -3.25 -5.06 5.83
CA LYS A 76 -3.66 -4.33 7.04
C LYS A 76 -2.52 -4.24 8.05
N THR A 77 -1.70 -5.28 8.16
CA THR A 77 -0.64 -5.36 9.16
C THR A 77 0.76 -5.36 8.57
N GLY A 78 0.88 -5.68 7.28
CA GLY A 78 2.17 -5.84 6.61
C GLY A 78 2.80 -7.19 6.85
N LYS A 79 2.13 -8.10 7.53
CA LYS A 79 2.72 -9.39 7.90
C LYS A 79 2.95 -10.27 6.69
N ALA A 80 4.16 -10.85 6.59
CA ALA A 80 4.48 -11.86 5.58
C ALA A 80 3.71 -13.14 5.90
N LEU A 81 2.97 -13.67 4.91
CA LEU A 81 2.04 -14.76 5.13
C LEU A 81 2.51 -16.10 4.61
N CYS A 82 3.35 -16.11 3.57
CA CYS A 82 3.83 -17.38 3.02
C CYS A 82 5.15 -17.20 2.30
N PRO A 83 5.95 -18.27 2.22
CA PRO A 83 7.21 -18.22 1.49
C PRO A 83 6.98 -17.85 0.02
N PRO A 84 7.95 -17.23 -0.66
CA PRO A 84 9.31 -16.99 -0.16
C PRO A 84 9.47 -15.72 0.67
N VAL A 85 8.38 -14.96 0.95
CA VAL A 85 8.49 -13.78 1.78
C VAL A 85 8.59 -14.18 3.24
N THR A 86 9.59 -13.67 3.94
CA THR A 86 9.82 -13.92 5.36
C THR A 86 9.86 -12.64 6.18
N ASP A 87 10.14 -11.50 5.53
CA ASP A 87 10.17 -10.21 6.20
C ASP A 87 8.86 -9.48 5.95
N ASP A 88 8.29 -8.89 6.99
CA ASP A 88 7.06 -8.12 6.86
C ASP A 88 7.29 -6.88 5.99
N ILE A 89 6.25 -6.43 5.30
CA ILE A 89 6.29 -5.20 4.51
C ILE A 89 5.90 -4.03 5.41
N LYS A 90 6.53 -2.88 5.21
CA LYS A 90 6.21 -1.70 6.00
C LYS A 90 4.83 -1.16 5.61
N THR A 91 4.02 -0.83 6.62
CA THR A 91 2.72 -0.18 6.43
C THR A 91 2.82 1.30 6.83
N TYR A 92 1.88 2.09 6.33
CA TYR A 92 1.85 3.53 6.59
C TYR A 92 0.47 3.94 7.07
N PRO A 93 0.38 4.89 8.03
CA PRO A 93 -0.91 5.45 8.42
C PRO A 93 -1.57 6.14 7.24
N VAL A 94 -2.88 5.98 7.12
CA VAL A 94 -3.70 6.57 6.05
C VAL A 94 -4.78 7.42 6.68
N ARG A 95 -5.06 8.57 6.09
CA ARG A 95 -6.27 9.35 6.41
C ARG A 95 -6.90 9.87 5.13
N ILE A 96 -8.18 10.13 5.18
CA ILE A 96 -8.93 10.66 4.04
C ILE A 96 -9.36 12.08 4.37
N VAL A 97 -9.06 13.00 3.47
CA VAL A 97 -9.48 14.40 3.59
C VAL A 97 -10.26 14.74 2.32
N GLY A 98 -11.58 14.78 2.43
CA GLY A 98 -12.44 14.92 1.27
C GLY A 98 -12.27 13.73 0.33
N ASP A 99 -11.79 13.95 -0.88
CA ASP A 99 -11.50 12.90 -1.84
C ASP A 99 -10.01 12.57 -1.89
N GLU A 100 -9.21 13.17 -1.04
CA GLU A 100 -7.76 13.02 -1.06
C GLU A 100 -7.29 11.96 -0.07
N ILE A 101 -6.52 11.00 -0.56
CA ILE A 101 -5.86 10.01 0.28
C ILE A 101 -4.51 10.59 0.69
N GLN A 102 -4.26 10.63 2.00
CA GLN A 102 -2.98 11.08 2.55
C GLN A 102 -2.34 9.97 3.36
N ILE A 103 -1.03 9.90 3.32
CA ILE A 103 -0.26 8.94 4.11
C ILE A 103 0.83 9.67 4.89
N LYS A 104 1.28 9.03 5.96
CA LYS A 104 2.35 9.55 6.79
C LYS A 104 3.56 8.64 6.63
N LEU A 105 4.66 9.20 6.13
CA LEU A 105 5.84 8.40 5.76
C LEU A 105 6.72 8.00 6.94
N ASP A 106 6.54 8.60 8.08
CA ASP A 106 7.38 8.31 9.24
C ASP A 106 7.09 6.97 9.88
#